data_0445300d9e460bb50fdc524326b2aa2c
#
_entry.id   0445300d9e460bb50fdc524326b2aa2c
#
_cell.length_a   1.000
_cell.length_b   1.000
_cell.length_c   1.000
_cell.angle_alpha   90.00
_cell.angle_beta   90.00
_cell.angle_gamma   90.00
#
_symmetry.space_group_name_H-M   'P 1'
#
loop_
_entity.id
_entity.type
_entity.pdbx_description
1 polymer ?
#
loop_
_entity_poly.entity_id
_entity_poly.type
_entity_poly.pdbx_seq_one_letter_code
_entity_poly.pdbx_strand_id
1 'polypeptide(L)'
;MSLKRDFISRVQKELKQVQSLRPHGIEVTLPSDSLQLWEAVVPGPEDSLYKGGRFKVQVYVPENYPLEPPTVRFLPPIYHINVSPSTGHVCLGFLTGENWLPTRCISDVLSGVFALLIKPEPENAADQTLLNMFHNNKLLYEAKARSSAQNRQDDLTAYI
;
A
#
# COMPACT_ATOMS: atom_id res chain seq x y z
N MET A 1 23.53 -7.70 -10.16
CA MET A 1 23.98 -8.43 -8.95
C MET A 1 23.05 -9.59 -8.65
N SER A 2 23.60 -10.74 -8.34
CA SER A 2 22.80 -11.88 -7.92
C SER A 2 22.28 -11.67 -6.51
N LEU A 3 21.00 -11.97 -6.29
CA LEU A 3 20.41 -11.91 -4.96
C LEU A 3 20.89 -13.09 -4.12
N LYS A 4 20.97 -12.89 -2.81
CA LYS A 4 21.36 -13.94 -1.89
C LYS A 4 20.33 -15.07 -1.88
N ARG A 5 20.80 -16.30 -1.69
CA ARG A 5 19.92 -17.48 -1.67
C ARG A 5 18.82 -17.35 -0.60
N ASP A 6 19.18 -16.80 0.58
CA ASP A 6 18.22 -16.62 1.67
C ASP A 6 17.10 -15.64 1.28
N PHE A 7 17.45 -14.57 0.56
CA PHE A 7 16.48 -13.62 0.02
C PHE A 7 15.50 -14.32 -0.93
N ILE A 8 16.03 -15.07 -1.88
CA ILE A 8 15.20 -15.77 -2.88
C ILE A 8 14.25 -16.76 -2.21
N SER A 9 14.77 -17.55 -1.27
CA SER A 9 13.98 -18.54 -0.53
C SER A 9 12.86 -17.86 0.26
N ARG A 10 13.17 -16.77 0.94
CA ARG A 10 12.19 -16.00 1.72
C ARG A 10 11.09 -15.42 0.82
N VAL A 11 11.48 -14.81 -0.30
CA VAL A 11 10.53 -14.20 -1.24
C VAL A 11 9.62 -15.26 -1.85
N GLN A 12 10.16 -16.42 -2.24
CA GLN A 12 9.36 -17.50 -2.78
C GLN A 12 8.32 -18.01 -1.79
N LYS A 13 8.69 -18.10 -0.51
CA LYS A 13 7.77 -18.47 0.55
C LYS A 13 6.66 -17.43 0.69
N GLU A 14 7.01 -16.16 0.66
CA GLU A 14 6.05 -15.08 0.83
C GLU A 14 5.11 -14.92 -0.37
N LEU A 15 5.56 -15.28 -1.58
CA LEU A 15 4.67 -15.32 -2.76
C LEU A 15 3.52 -16.30 -2.55
N LYS A 16 3.77 -17.39 -1.85
CA LYS A 16 2.71 -18.33 -1.49
C LYS A 16 1.80 -17.76 -0.40
N GLN A 17 2.39 -17.08 0.58
CA GLN A 17 1.63 -16.51 1.70
C GLN A 17 0.63 -15.45 1.25
N VAL A 18 0.98 -14.62 0.27
CA VAL A 18 0.10 -13.53 -0.17
C VAL A 18 -1.17 -14.05 -0.87
N GLN A 19 -1.21 -15.33 -1.25
CA GLN A 19 -2.43 -15.93 -1.78
C GLN A 19 -3.58 -15.89 -0.76
N SER A 20 -3.26 -15.85 0.53
CA SER A 20 -4.25 -15.73 1.61
C SER A 20 -5.02 -14.42 1.57
N LEU A 21 -4.56 -13.43 0.81
CA LEU A 21 -5.21 -12.13 0.67
C LEU A 21 -6.30 -12.11 -0.41
N ARG A 22 -6.37 -13.13 -1.25
CA ARG A 22 -7.37 -13.22 -2.33
C ARG A 22 -8.82 -13.13 -1.85
N PRO A 23 -9.20 -13.79 -0.73
CA PRO A 23 -10.57 -13.65 -0.22
C PRO A 23 -10.95 -12.22 0.15
N HIS A 24 -9.96 -11.36 0.41
CA HIS A 24 -10.18 -9.94 0.69
C HIS A 24 -10.14 -9.07 -0.56
N GLY A 25 -9.98 -9.69 -1.73
CA GLY A 25 -9.94 -9.00 -3.01
C GLY A 25 -8.58 -8.43 -3.39
N ILE A 26 -7.54 -8.72 -2.61
CA ILE A 26 -6.18 -8.24 -2.87
C ILE A 26 -5.48 -9.25 -3.77
N GLU A 27 -5.05 -8.81 -4.95
CA GLU A 27 -4.32 -9.65 -5.90
C GLU A 27 -2.88 -9.15 -6.03
N VAL A 28 -1.93 -10.07 -5.98
CA VAL A 28 -0.50 -9.75 -6.01
C VAL A 28 0.14 -10.43 -7.22
N THR A 29 0.94 -9.67 -7.96
CA THR A 29 1.68 -10.15 -9.11
C THR A 29 3.11 -9.62 -9.09
N LEU A 30 4.00 -10.28 -9.82
CA LEU A 30 5.33 -9.77 -10.11
C LEU A 30 5.30 -9.23 -11.54
N PRO A 31 5.40 -7.89 -11.73
CA PRO A 31 5.26 -7.30 -13.07
C PRO A 31 6.49 -7.53 -13.97
N SER A 32 7.59 -8.00 -13.40
CA SER A 32 8.83 -8.24 -14.14
C SER A 32 9.53 -9.48 -13.58
N ASP A 33 10.72 -9.80 -14.12
CA ASP A 33 11.51 -10.92 -13.64
C ASP A 33 12.20 -10.64 -12.29
N SER A 34 12.13 -9.39 -11.82
CA SER A 34 12.73 -9.02 -10.55
C SER A 34 11.87 -9.49 -9.38
N LEU A 35 12.50 -10.19 -8.44
CA LEU A 35 11.85 -10.59 -7.18
C LEU A 35 11.71 -9.42 -6.19
N GLN A 36 12.32 -8.28 -6.50
CA GLN A 36 12.28 -7.11 -5.63
C GLN A 36 11.09 -6.20 -5.90
N LEU A 37 10.45 -6.33 -7.05
CA LEU A 37 9.33 -5.46 -7.42
C LEU A 37 8.05 -6.27 -7.45
N TRP A 38 7.14 -5.94 -6.54
CA TRP A 38 5.83 -6.59 -6.43
C TRP A 38 4.74 -5.56 -6.73
N GLU A 39 3.66 -6.03 -7.29
CA GLU A 39 2.52 -5.20 -7.60
C GLU A 39 1.27 -5.85 -7.04
N ALA A 40 0.43 -5.05 -6.39
CA ALA A 40 -0.84 -5.50 -5.84
C ALA A 40 -1.96 -4.60 -6.33
N VAL A 41 -3.15 -5.18 -6.45
CA VAL A 41 -4.38 -4.40 -6.62
C VAL A 41 -5.17 -4.56 -5.33
N VAL A 42 -5.44 -3.43 -4.67
CA VAL A 42 -6.12 -3.39 -3.38
C VAL A 42 -7.47 -2.72 -3.57
N PRO A 43 -8.58 -3.42 -3.26
CA PRO A 43 -9.90 -2.79 -3.35
C PRO A 43 -10.12 -1.84 -2.20
N GLY A 44 -10.88 -0.78 -2.41
CA GLY A 44 -11.32 0.08 -1.32
C GLY A 44 -12.24 -0.70 -0.39
N PRO A 45 -11.93 -0.74 0.91
CA PRO A 45 -12.78 -1.49 1.85
C PRO A 45 -14.22 -0.95 1.89
N GLU A 46 -15.19 -1.85 2.11
CA GLU A 46 -16.60 -1.48 2.15
C GLU A 46 -16.90 -0.40 3.19
N ASP A 47 -16.20 -0.43 4.33
CA ASP A 47 -16.39 0.49 5.44
C ASP A 47 -15.50 1.74 5.35
N SER A 48 -15.00 2.07 4.15
CA SER A 48 -14.06 3.17 3.97
C SER A 48 -14.57 4.22 3.00
N LEU A 49 -13.92 5.37 3.01
CA LEU A 49 -14.15 6.45 2.04
C LEU A 49 -13.77 6.03 0.61
N TYR A 50 -13.02 4.95 0.49
CA TYR A 50 -12.45 4.47 -0.77
C TYR A 50 -13.26 3.33 -1.39
N LYS A 51 -14.40 3.03 -0.81
CA LYS A 51 -15.31 1.99 -1.30
C LYS A 51 -15.57 2.15 -2.80
N GLY A 52 -15.49 1.05 -3.51
CA GLY A 52 -15.72 1.01 -4.96
C GLY A 52 -14.47 1.29 -5.79
N GLY A 53 -13.41 1.81 -5.18
CA GLY A 53 -12.14 2.01 -5.88
C GLY A 53 -11.31 0.74 -5.90
N ARG A 54 -10.38 0.70 -6.86
CA ARG A 54 -9.36 -0.35 -6.95
C ARG A 54 -8.04 0.35 -7.16
N PHE A 55 -7.08 0.05 -6.31
CA PHE A 55 -5.83 0.81 -6.23
C PHE A 55 -4.65 -0.07 -6.52
N LYS A 56 -3.80 0.39 -7.44
CA LYS A 56 -2.55 -0.26 -7.73
C LYS A 56 -1.52 0.15 -6.68
N VAL A 57 -0.89 -0.82 -6.07
CA VAL A 57 0.12 -0.63 -5.03
C VAL A 57 1.40 -1.32 -5.47
N GLN A 58 2.50 -0.60 -5.43
CA GLN A 58 3.81 -1.14 -5.73
C GLN A 58 4.56 -1.36 -4.42
N VAL A 59 5.12 -2.56 -4.25
CA VAL A 59 5.94 -2.90 -3.09
C VAL A 59 7.34 -3.19 -3.60
N TYR A 60 8.30 -2.39 -3.13
CA TYR A 60 9.71 -2.62 -3.41
C TYR A 60 10.36 -3.32 -2.22
N VAL A 61 10.94 -4.48 -2.48
CA VAL A 61 11.57 -5.33 -1.47
C VAL A 61 13.08 -5.16 -1.59
N PRO A 62 13.75 -4.50 -0.62
CA PRO A 62 15.20 -4.26 -0.71
C PRO A 62 15.99 -5.56 -0.61
N GLU A 63 17.24 -5.52 -1.07
CA GLU A 63 18.11 -6.70 -1.05
C GLU A 63 18.34 -7.23 0.37
N ASN A 64 18.33 -6.33 1.37
CA ASN A 64 18.53 -6.70 2.77
C ASN A 64 17.23 -7.13 3.47
N TYR A 65 16.10 -7.18 2.73
CA TYR A 65 14.87 -7.70 3.28
C TYR A 65 15.07 -9.13 3.81
N PRO A 66 14.60 -9.52 4.98
CA PRO A 66 13.67 -8.80 5.86
C PRO A 66 14.33 -7.93 6.94
N LEU A 67 15.64 -7.70 6.89
CA LEU A 67 16.31 -6.82 7.87
C LEU A 67 15.88 -5.36 7.68
N GLU A 68 15.69 -4.94 6.42
CA GLU A 68 15.13 -3.65 6.08
C GLU A 68 13.68 -3.82 5.63
N PRO A 69 12.79 -2.86 5.97
CA PRO A 69 11.41 -2.95 5.53
C PRO A 69 11.27 -2.71 4.03
N PRO A 70 10.19 -3.21 3.42
CA PRO A 70 9.87 -2.84 2.05
C PRO A 70 9.36 -1.40 2.00
N THR A 71 9.39 -0.79 0.81
CA THR A 71 8.75 0.50 0.57
C THR A 71 7.48 0.26 -0.24
N VAL A 72 6.46 1.06 0.03
CA VAL A 72 5.15 0.90 -0.57
C VAL A 72 4.69 2.23 -1.14
N ARG A 73 4.10 2.19 -2.33
CA ARG A 73 3.47 3.39 -2.89
C ARG A 73 2.25 3.06 -3.73
N PHE A 74 1.28 3.97 -3.71
CA PHE A 74 0.15 3.93 -4.61
C PHE A 74 0.53 4.53 -5.96
N LEU A 75 0.19 3.87 -7.05
CA LEU A 75 0.45 4.33 -8.41
C LEU A 75 -0.85 4.36 -9.23
N PRO A 76 -1.34 5.55 -9.55
CA PRO A 76 -0.90 6.88 -9.09
C PRO A 76 -1.27 7.13 -7.62
N PRO A 77 -0.79 8.23 -7.01
CA PRO A 77 -1.11 8.53 -5.61
C PRO A 77 -2.61 8.65 -5.37
N ILE A 78 -3.06 8.27 -4.18
CA ILE A 78 -4.46 8.45 -3.76
C ILE A 78 -4.56 9.62 -2.79
N TYR A 79 -5.77 10.13 -2.59
CA TYR A 79 -6.04 11.20 -1.64
C TYR A 79 -6.21 10.61 -0.23
N HIS A 80 -5.15 10.64 0.56
CA HIS A 80 -5.11 10.03 1.90
C HIS A 80 -3.99 10.68 2.72
N ILE A 81 -4.23 10.95 4.00
CA ILE A 81 -3.23 11.64 4.85
C ILE A 81 -1.90 10.87 4.96
N ASN A 82 -1.94 9.55 4.82
CA ASN A 82 -0.74 8.72 4.94
C ASN A 82 -0.07 8.42 3.61
N VAL A 83 -0.52 9.05 2.53
CA VAL A 83 0.03 8.85 1.19
C VAL A 83 0.51 10.17 0.64
N SER A 84 1.78 10.21 0.21
CA SER A 84 2.34 11.41 -0.41
C SER A 84 1.59 11.73 -1.70
N PRO A 85 1.04 12.94 -1.84
CA PRO A 85 0.30 13.31 -3.04
C PRO A 85 1.20 13.43 -4.28
N SER A 86 2.50 13.60 -4.10
CA SER A 86 3.44 13.72 -5.23
C SER A 86 4.04 12.39 -5.65
N THR A 87 4.33 11.49 -4.72
CA THR A 87 5.04 10.23 -5.00
C THR A 87 4.20 8.97 -4.81
N GLY A 88 3.09 9.07 -4.08
CA GLY A 88 2.30 7.91 -3.70
C GLY A 88 2.85 7.11 -2.54
N HIS A 89 4.00 7.52 -1.98
CA HIS A 89 4.65 6.81 -0.88
C HIS A 89 3.76 6.70 0.33
N VAL A 90 3.69 5.52 0.92
CA VAL A 90 2.84 5.23 2.07
C VAL A 90 3.64 5.36 3.36
N CYS A 91 3.16 6.20 4.28
CA CYS A 91 3.67 6.29 5.64
C CYS A 91 2.79 5.44 6.55
N LEU A 92 3.31 4.31 6.98
CA LEU A 92 2.63 3.35 7.84
C LEU A 92 3.56 3.05 9.01
N GLY A 93 3.04 3.13 10.23
CA GLY A 93 3.87 3.13 11.43
C GLY A 93 4.85 1.98 11.52
N PHE A 94 4.43 0.75 11.23
CA PHE A 94 5.32 -0.40 11.34
C PHE A 94 6.32 -0.54 10.18
N LEU A 95 6.23 0.30 9.15
CA LEU A 95 7.20 0.32 8.05
C LEU A 95 8.41 1.22 8.34
N THR A 96 8.40 1.99 9.42
CA THR A 96 9.57 2.79 9.79
C THR A 96 10.68 1.87 10.29
N GLY A 97 11.95 2.25 10.03
CA GLY A 97 13.10 1.42 10.40
C GLY A 97 13.15 1.03 11.88
N GLU A 98 12.63 1.90 12.75
CA GLU A 98 12.60 1.65 14.19
C GLU A 98 11.54 0.63 14.60
N ASN A 99 10.45 0.55 13.88
CA ASN A 99 9.29 -0.28 14.22
C ASN A 99 9.18 -1.54 13.37
N TRP A 100 9.99 -1.64 12.32
CA TRP A 100 9.96 -2.81 11.47
C TRP A 100 10.53 -4.03 12.18
N LEU A 101 9.84 -5.16 12.08
CA LEU A 101 10.30 -6.44 12.63
C LEU A 101 10.55 -7.41 11.47
N PRO A 102 11.73 -8.07 11.44
CA PRO A 102 12.05 -9.05 10.39
C PRO A 102 11.10 -10.24 10.32
N THR A 103 10.28 -10.45 11.34
CA THR A 103 9.26 -11.51 11.35
C THR A 103 8.00 -11.12 10.58
N ARG A 104 7.85 -9.85 10.20
CA ARG A 104 6.73 -9.40 9.39
C ARG A 104 6.90 -9.84 7.94
N CYS A 105 5.78 -10.00 7.25
CA CYS A 105 5.73 -10.48 5.87
C CYS A 105 5.11 -9.44 4.95
N ILE A 106 5.29 -9.60 3.65
CA ILE A 106 4.64 -8.74 2.65
C ILE A 106 3.10 -8.81 2.81
N SER A 107 2.56 -9.98 3.18
CA SER A 107 1.13 -10.10 3.46
C SER A 107 0.69 -9.18 4.61
N ASP A 108 1.54 -9.01 5.65
CA ASP A 108 1.26 -8.07 6.74
C ASP A 108 1.27 -6.63 6.25
N VAL A 109 2.20 -6.31 5.35
CA VAL A 109 2.31 -4.97 4.77
C VAL A 109 1.06 -4.63 3.98
N LEU A 110 0.61 -5.53 3.12
CA LEU A 110 -0.60 -5.30 2.30
C LEU A 110 -1.87 -5.26 3.15
N SER A 111 -1.95 -6.10 4.18
CA SER A 111 -3.05 -6.02 5.15
C SER A 111 -3.05 -4.69 5.89
N GLY A 112 -1.87 -4.17 6.21
CA GLY A 112 -1.71 -2.86 6.83
C GLY A 112 -2.17 -1.72 5.93
N VAL A 113 -1.86 -1.80 4.63
CA VAL A 113 -2.32 -0.83 3.64
C VAL A 113 -3.85 -0.86 3.55
N PHE A 114 -4.43 -2.04 3.50
CA PHE A 114 -5.89 -2.21 3.48
C PHE A 114 -6.53 -1.59 4.74
N ALA A 115 -5.96 -1.87 5.91
CA ALA A 115 -6.43 -1.31 7.18
C ALA A 115 -6.31 0.21 7.22
N LEU A 116 -5.25 0.76 6.61
CA LEU A 116 -5.01 2.20 6.56
C LEU A 116 -6.12 2.92 5.79
N LEU A 117 -6.69 2.28 4.76
CA LEU A 117 -7.81 2.84 4.01
C LEU A 117 -9.09 2.91 4.86
N ILE A 118 -9.22 2.04 5.86
CA ILE A 118 -10.34 2.07 6.79
C ILE A 118 -10.11 3.13 7.87
N LYS A 119 -8.91 3.11 8.47
CA LYS A 119 -8.56 3.99 9.58
C LYS A 119 -7.20 4.65 9.34
N PRO A 120 -7.19 5.93 8.98
CA PRO A 120 -5.93 6.67 8.83
C PRO A 120 -5.16 6.79 10.14
N GLU A 121 -3.85 6.99 10.02
CA GLU A 121 -2.95 7.20 11.14
C GLU A 121 -2.45 8.65 11.15
N PRO A 122 -3.13 9.58 11.84
CA PRO A 122 -2.72 11.00 11.84
C PRO A 122 -1.29 11.23 12.33
N GLU A 123 -0.80 10.38 13.21
CA GLU A 123 0.56 10.46 13.76
C GLU A 123 1.64 10.15 12.72
N ASN A 124 1.28 9.52 11.61
CA ASN A 124 2.19 9.17 10.52
C ASN A 124 1.82 9.84 9.20
N ALA A 125 1.32 11.07 9.27
CA ALA A 125 0.88 11.78 8.07
C ALA A 125 2.04 11.99 7.08
N ALA A 126 1.75 11.79 5.80
CA ALA A 126 2.71 11.97 4.72
C ALA A 126 2.74 13.40 4.18
N ASP A 127 1.70 14.18 4.47
CA ASP A 127 1.54 15.54 3.95
C ASP A 127 0.83 16.42 4.98
N GLN A 128 1.46 17.55 5.31
CA GLN A 128 0.93 18.44 6.33
C GLN A 128 -0.36 19.16 5.89
N THR A 129 -0.46 19.48 4.61
CA THR A 129 -1.65 20.14 4.07
C THR A 129 -2.87 19.23 4.18
N LEU A 130 -2.70 17.94 3.83
CA LEU A 130 -3.77 16.95 3.96
C LEU A 130 -4.14 16.73 5.42
N LEU A 131 -3.15 16.67 6.30
CA LEU A 131 -3.40 16.49 7.73
C LEU A 131 -4.19 17.67 8.30
N ASN A 132 -3.83 18.90 7.91
CA ASN A 132 -4.56 20.10 8.33
C ASN A 132 -6.01 20.05 7.87
N MET A 133 -6.25 19.63 6.64
CA MET A 133 -7.60 19.48 6.10
C MET A 133 -8.38 18.39 6.84
N PHE A 134 -7.72 17.27 7.13
CA PHE A 134 -8.31 16.16 7.89
C PHE A 134 -8.80 16.62 9.27
N HIS A 135 -8.04 17.48 9.95
CA HIS A 135 -8.42 17.98 11.28
C HIS A 135 -9.39 19.15 11.23
N ASN A 136 -9.22 20.08 10.28
CA ASN A 136 -9.91 21.35 10.29
C ASN A 136 -11.11 21.42 9.35
N ASN A 137 -11.16 20.57 8.34
CA ASN A 137 -12.27 20.53 7.37
C ASN A 137 -12.51 19.09 6.94
N LYS A 138 -12.97 18.28 7.88
CA LYS A 138 -13.11 16.83 7.70
C LYS A 138 -14.11 16.49 6.60
N LEU A 139 -15.21 17.25 6.49
CA LEU A 139 -16.21 16.97 5.45
C LEU A 139 -15.64 17.14 4.05
N LEU A 140 -14.84 18.17 3.84
CA LEU A 140 -14.19 18.38 2.53
C LEU A 140 -13.13 17.32 2.27
N TYR A 141 -12.33 16.95 3.29
CA TYR A 141 -11.37 15.87 3.17
C TYR A 141 -12.06 14.56 2.73
N GLU A 142 -13.14 14.19 3.40
CA GLU A 142 -13.88 12.98 3.09
C GLU A 142 -14.48 13.01 1.68
N ALA A 143 -15.03 14.16 1.26
CA ALA A 143 -15.59 14.30 -0.07
C ALA A 143 -14.52 14.12 -1.16
N LYS A 144 -13.33 14.69 -0.95
CA LYS A 144 -12.22 14.55 -1.90
C LYS A 144 -11.70 13.12 -1.93
N ALA A 145 -11.63 12.44 -0.80
CA ALA A 145 -11.21 11.05 -0.73
C ALA A 145 -12.18 10.14 -1.49
N ARG A 146 -13.48 10.33 -1.31
CA ARG A 146 -14.51 9.56 -2.04
C ARG A 146 -14.43 9.80 -3.53
N SER A 147 -14.26 11.05 -3.94
CA SER A 147 -14.14 11.40 -5.36
C SER A 147 -12.90 10.76 -5.99
N SER A 148 -11.79 10.77 -5.28
CA SER A 148 -10.55 10.12 -5.70
C SER A 148 -10.74 8.63 -5.95
N ALA A 149 -11.51 7.96 -5.10
CA ALA A 149 -11.78 6.53 -5.22
C ALA A 149 -12.64 6.21 -6.45
N GLN A 150 -13.63 7.02 -6.74
CA GLN A 150 -14.49 6.84 -7.95
C GLN A 150 -13.68 6.98 -9.22
N ASN A 151 -12.85 8.02 -9.32
CA ASN A 151 -11.98 8.24 -10.47
C ASN A 151 -11.04 7.06 -10.68
N ARG A 152 -10.59 6.43 -9.60
CA ARG A 152 -9.66 5.31 -9.66
C ARG A 152 -10.27 4.04 -10.22
N GLN A 153 -11.56 3.83 -10.02
CA GLN A 153 -12.27 2.70 -10.62
C GLN A 153 -12.25 2.79 -12.14
N ASP A 154 -12.46 3.99 -12.68
CA ASP A 154 -12.44 4.23 -14.12
C ASP A 154 -11.05 4.02 -14.71
N ASP A 155 -10.01 4.49 -14.02
CA ASP A 155 -8.63 4.36 -14.47
C ASP A 155 -8.20 2.89 -14.65
N LEU A 156 -8.63 2.01 -13.74
CA LEU A 156 -8.27 0.59 -13.81
C LEU A 156 -9.01 -0.15 -14.91
N THR A 157 -10.26 0.22 -15.19
CA THR A 157 -11.02 -0.41 -16.27
C THR A 157 -10.45 -0.07 -17.64
N ALA A 158 -9.73 1.03 -17.78
CA ALA A 158 -9.09 1.41 -19.04
C ALA A 158 -7.92 0.49 -19.42
N TYR A 159 -7.40 -0.32 -18.48
CA TYR A 159 -6.27 -1.22 -18.72
C TYR A 159 -6.70 -2.69 -18.89
N ILE A 160 -7.98 -2.95 -18.86
CA ILE A 160 -8.54 -4.27 -19.12
C ILE A 160 -8.99 -4.36 -20.58
#